data_17b295eed3c73f9b9db6d55ffb50fe45
#
_entry.id   17b295eed3c73f9b9db6d55ffb50fe45
#
_cell.length_a   1.000
_cell.length_b   1.000
_cell.length_c   1.000
_cell.angle_alpha   90.00
_cell.angle_beta   90.00
_cell.angle_gamma   90.00
#
_symmetry.space_group_name_H-M   'P 1'
#
loop_
_entity.id
_entity.type
_entity.pdbx_description
1 polymer ?
#
loop_
_entity_poly.entity_id
_entity_poly.type
_entity_poly.pdbx_seq_one_letter_code
_entity_poly.pdbx_strand_id
1 'polypeptide(L)'
;MKKTVLAVMLSAATLASAAQAADRVGVTIYKYDDNFMSTMRKSLEGIAKQQKDISLLMNDSQNNQSMQNDPVDILLARGVKALAINLVDPAAGTTVIDKASGQDVPVIFFNKDPGQKAIDSYAKAYYIGTDPVQSGVIQGDLIAKGWKAHPEWDLNKDGKLQFALIKGEPGHPDAEARTEWVVKELEAKGVKTERLYMDAALWDAAKAKDIAQAWLSGPNANRIEVIISNNDSMAMGAIEAAKAQGKKLPIFGVDALPEALQLVKKGDLAGTVLNDGAAQAKAILAVLPNLIAGKDVAEGTGYEFKQRYLRLPYIGVDQDNLGEFLK
;
A
#
# COMPACT_ATOMS: atom_id res chain seq x y z
N MET A 1 -84.76 -21.84 13.35
CA MET A 1 -83.81 -20.81 13.68
C MET A 1 -82.44 -21.36 13.38
N LYS A 2 -81.83 -21.06 12.21
CA LYS A 2 -80.50 -21.52 11.80
C LYS A 2 -79.47 -20.41 12.12
N LYS A 3 -78.53 -20.69 12.99
CA LYS A 3 -77.44 -19.80 13.31
C LYS A 3 -76.25 -20.09 12.34
N THR A 4 -76.00 -19.13 11.46
CA THR A 4 -74.86 -19.15 10.54
C THR A 4 -73.62 -18.58 11.29
N VAL A 5 -72.61 -19.43 11.48
CA VAL A 5 -71.29 -19.02 12.03
C VAL A 5 -70.39 -18.63 10.87
N LEU A 6 -70.07 -17.34 10.82
CA LEU A 6 -69.13 -16.76 9.83
C LEU A 6 -67.66 -16.92 10.35
N ALA A 7 -66.93 -17.84 9.75
CA ALA A 7 -65.51 -18.04 10.04
C ALA A 7 -64.68 -16.97 9.28
N VAL A 8 -64.11 -16.00 9.99
CA VAL A 8 -63.14 -15.07 9.43
C VAL A 8 -61.77 -15.76 9.43
N MET A 9 -61.27 -16.15 8.26
CA MET A 9 -59.87 -16.58 8.10
C MET A 9 -58.98 -15.36 8.04
N LEU A 10 -58.23 -15.13 9.10
CA LEU A 10 -57.16 -14.13 9.15
C LEU A 10 -55.91 -14.72 8.45
N SER A 11 -55.68 -14.35 7.18
CA SER A 11 -54.47 -14.71 6.45
C SER A 11 -53.32 -13.84 6.98
N ALA A 12 -52.52 -14.37 7.89
CA ALA A 12 -51.25 -13.80 8.28
C ALA A 12 -50.25 -13.96 7.12
N ALA A 13 -50.10 -12.94 6.29
CA ALA A 13 -49.00 -12.85 5.34
C ALA A 13 -47.70 -12.64 6.12
N THR A 14 -46.98 -13.72 6.37
CA THR A 14 -45.59 -13.68 6.85
C THR A 14 -44.75 -13.07 5.74
N LEU A 15 -44.38 -11.81 5.85
CA LEU A 15 -43.29 -11.19 5.11
C LEU A 15 -42.00 -11.87 5.55
N ALA A 16 -41.65 -12.94 4.89
CA ALA A 16 -40.30 -13.49 4.96
C ALA A 16 -39.36 -12.44 4.34
N SER A 17 -38.72 -11.63 5.19
CA SER A 17 -37.54 -10.86 4.76
C SER A 17 -36.53 -11.85 4.23
N ALA A 18 -36.46 -12.01 2.91
CA ALA A 18 -35.39 -12.74 2.29
C ALA A 18 -34.08 -12.05 2.75
N ALA A 19 -33.33 -12.70 3.62
CA ALA A 19 -31.98 -12.26 3.94
C ALA A 19 -31.22 -12.20 2.61
N GLN A 20 -30.98 -10.99 2.13
CA GLN A 20 -30.21 -10.80 0.89
C GLN A 20 -28.82 -11.35 1.13
N ALA A 21 -28.41 -12.33 0.31
CA ALA A 21 -27.07 -12.88 0.40
C ALA A 21 -26.06 -11.77 0.10
N ALA A 22 -24.99 -11.71 0.90
CA ALA A 22 -23.96 -10.71 0.72
C ALA A 22 -23.36 -10.77 -0.69
N ASP A 23 -23.12 -9.62 -1.30
CA ASP A 23 -22.49 -9.50 -2.60
C ASP A 23 -21.04 -9.99 -2.51
N ARG A 24 -20.69 -10.96 -3.37
CA ARG A 24 -19.35 -11.52 -3.41
C ARG A 24 -18.42 -10.59 -4.19
N VAL A 25 -17.32 -10.19 -3.58
CA VAL A 25 -16.24 -9.42 -4.18
C VAL A 25 -14.98 -10.28 -4.24
N GLY A 26 -14.43 -10.44 -5.43
CA GLY A 26 -13.17 -11.16 -5.62
C GLY A 26 -11.98 -10.23 -5.29
N VAL A 27 -11.07 -10.71 -4.46
CA VAL A 27 -9.86 -9.94 -4.09
C VAL A 27 -8.62 -10.76 -4.38
N THR A 28 -7.68 -10.20 -5.15
CA THR A 28 -6.36 -10.80 -5.30
C THR A 28 -5.30 -9.86 -4.75
N ILE A 29 -4.35 -10.41 -4.02
CA ILE A 29 -3.19 -9.70 -3.47
C ILE A 29 -1.93 -10.36 -4.01
N TYR A 30 -0.97 -9.54 -4.45
CA TYR A 30 0.23 -10.04 -5.09
C TYR A 30 1.03 -11.00 -4.19
N LYS A 31 1.06 -10.71 -2.87
CA LYS A 31 1.80 -11.50 -1.89
C LYS A 31 1.27 -11.24 -0.47
N TYR A 32 0.83 -12.30 0.24
CA TYR A 32 0.22 -12.17 1.57
C TYR A 32 1.23 -11.90 2.69
N ASP A 33 2.46 -12.35 2.53
CA ASP A 33 3.54 -12.19 3.52
C ASP A 33 4.36 -10.90 3.35
N ASP A 34 3.99 -10.04 2.39
CA ASP A 34 4.46 -8.65 2.38
C ASP A 34 3.87 -7.89 3.59
N ASN A 35 4.71 -7.21 4.36
CA ASN A 35 4.30 -6.58 5.62
C ASN A 35 3.24 -5.49 5.43
N PHE A 36 3.40 -4.63 4.41
CA PHE A 36 2.40 -3.60 4.11
C PHE A 36 1.08 -4.23 3.64
N MET A 37 1.15 -5.17 2.70
CA MET A 37 -0.04 -5.85 2.18
C MET A 37 -0.73 -6.70 3.24
N SER A 38 0.01 -7.31 4.18
CA SER A 38 -0.55 -8.01 5.33
C SER A 38 -1.41 -7.08 6.21
N THR A 39 -0.91 -5.86 6.46
CA THR A 39 -1.65 -4.83 7.22
C THR A 39 -2.90 -4.38 6.46
N MET A 40 -2.78 -4.11 5.18
CA MET A 40 -3.91 -3.72 4.32
C MET A 40 -4.95 -4.84 4.21
N ARG A 41 -4.53 -6.10 4.01
CA ARG A 41 -5.40 -7.28 3.98
C ARG A 41 -6.20 -7.45 5.27
N LYS A 42 -5.53 -7.36 6.42
CA LYS A 42 -6.20 -7.43 7.73
C LYS A 42 -7.26 -6.33 7.88
N SER A 43 -6.99 -5.13 7.38
CA SER A 43 -7.94 -4.02 7.39
C SER A 43 -9.14 -4.30 6.48
N LEU A 44 -8.92 -4.77 5.25
CA LEU A 44 -10.00 -5.19 4.33
C LEU A 44 -10.89 -6.25 4.96
N GLU A 45 -10.30 -7.34 5.47
CA GLU A 45 -11.03 -8.44 6.11
C GLU A 45 -11.77 -7.98 7.37
N GLY A 46 -11.14 -7.13 8.19
CA GLY A 46 -11.71 -6.62 9.44
C GLY A 46 -12.92 -5.71 9.20
N ILE A 47 -12.85 -4.81 8.22
CA ILE A 47 -13.96 -3.91 7.88
C ILE A 47 -15.10 -4.70 7.20
N ALA A 48 -14.77 -5.58 6.24
CA ALA A 48 -15.77 -6.39 5.55
C ALA A 48 -16.59 -7.28 6.49
N LYS A 49 -15.96 -7.83 7.55
CA LYS A 49 -16.69 -8.61 8.59
C LYS A 49 -17.77 -7.81 9.32
N GLN A 50 -17.65 -6.47 9.35
CA GLN A 50 -18.64 -5.59 9.97
C GLN A 50 -19.74 -5.18 8.97
N GLN A 51 -19.51 -5.33 7.68
CA GLN A 51 -20.47 -5.08 6.60
C GLN A 51 -21.20 -6.38 6.25
N LYS A 52 -22.51 -6.42 6.43
CA LYS A 52 -23.32 -7.64 6.19
C LYS A 52 -23.67 -7.86 4.71
N ASP A 53 -23.49 -6.84 3.90
CA ASP A 53 -23.82 -6.77 2.49
C ASP A 53 -22.69 -7.14 1.53
N ILE A 54 -21.45 -7.26 2.03
CA ILE A 54 -20.25 -7.62 1.24
C ILE A 54 -19.56 -8.84 1.83
N SER A 55 -19.16 -9.77 0.96
CA SER A 55 -18.34 -10.94 1.28
C SER A 55 -17.10 -10.99 0.39
N LEU A 56 -15.91 -10.95 0.99
CA LEU A 56 -14.64 -10.99 0.26
C LEU A 56 -14.20 -12.44 -0.01
N LEU A 57 -13.90 -12.73 -1.27
CA LEU A 57 -13.25 -13.96 -1.70
C LEU A 57 -11.77 -13.66 -1.94
N MET A 58 -10.96 -13.85 -0.91
CA MET A 58 -9.55 -13.48 -0.87
C MET A 58 -8.65 -14.52 -1.53
N ASN A 59 -7.64 -14.06 -2.30
CA ASN A 59 -6.67 -14.91 -2.94
C ASN A 59 -5.25 -14.33 -2.85
N ASP A 60 -4.27 -15.21 -2.55
CA ASP A 60 -2.83 -14.91 -2.57
C ASP A 60 -2.24 -15.32 -3.92
N SER A 61 -1.63 -14.38 -4.62
CA SER A 61 -0.98 -14.63 -5.92
C SER A 61 0.47 -15.09 -5.78
N GLN A 62 1.03 -15.14 -4.57
CA GLN A 62 2.38 -15.63 -4.24
C GLN A 62 3.49 -14.99 -5.12
N ASN A 63 3.32 -13.72 -5.45
CA ASN A 63 4.19 -12.97 -6.37
C ASN A 63 4.39 -13.64 -7.74
N ASN A 64 3.34 -14.31 -8.24
CA ASN A 64 3.36 -15.01 -9.53
C ASN A 64 2.15 -14.59 -10.38
N GLN A 65 2.40 -13.98 -11.54
CA GLN A 65 1.34 -13.45 -12.41
C GLN A 65 0.40 -14.55 -12.93
N SER A 66 0.90 -15.75 -13.24
CA SER A 66 0.03 -16.87 -13.65
C SER A 66 -0.90 -17.29 -12.51
N MET A 67 -0.37 -17.34 -11.27
CA MET A 67 -1.15 -17.60 -10.07
C MET A 67 -2.10 -16.45 -9.70
N GLN A 68 -2.05 -15.30 -10.36
CA GLN A 68 -3.06 -14.25 -10.25
C GLN A 68 -4.13 -14.39 -11.34
N ASN A 69 -3.76 -14.75 -12.55
CA ASN A 69 -4.67 -14.83 -13.69
C ASN A 69 -5.75 -15.91 -13.52
N ASP A 70 -5.37 -17.10 -13.03
CA ASP A 70 -6.30 -18.22 -12.82
C ASP A 70 -7.37 -17.91 -11.76
N PRO A 71 -7.03 -17.38 -10.56
CA PRO A 71 -8.01 -16.90 -9.60
C PRO A 71 -8.95 -15.83 -10.14
N VAL A 72 -8.49 -14.89 -10.97
CA VAL A 72 -9.39 -13.90 -11.57
C VAL A 72 -10.46 -14.58 -12.43
N ASP A 73 -10.08 -15.54 -13.26
CA ASP A 73 -11.03 -16.33 -14.06
C ASP A 73 -12.00 -17.12 -13.18
N ILE A 74 -11.51 -17.76 -12.12
CA ILE A 74 -12.33 -18.50 -11.16
C ILE A 74 -13.31 -17.58 -10.42
N LEU A 75 -12.87 -16.41 -9.98
CA LEU A 75 -13.71 -15.44 -9.30
C LEU A 75 -14.83 -14.94 -10.21
N LEU A 76 -14.50 -14.60 -11.46
CA LEU A 76 -15.48 -14.21 -12.46
C LEU A 76 -16.49 -15.34 -12.75
N ALA A 77 -16.01 -16.58 -12.95
CA ALA A 77 -16.88 -17.76 -13.13
C ALA A 77 -17.80 -18.04 -11.93
N ARG A 78 -17.38 -17.67 -10.71
CA ARG A 78 -18.21 -17.74 -9.50
C ARG A 78 -19.23 -16.61 -9.39
N GLY A 79 -19.28 -15.68 -10.35
CA GLY A 79 -20.24 -14.59 -10.41
C GLY A 79 -20.02 -13.55 -9.32
N VAL A 80 -18.75 -13.16 -9.05
CA VAL A 80 -18.47 -12.02 -8.19
C VAL A 80 -19.06 -10.75 -8.79
N LYS A 81 -19.49 -9.81 -7.93
CA LYS A 81 -20.12 -8.57 -8.34
C LYS A 81 -19.12 -7.44 -8.59
N ALA A 82 -17.91 -7.57 -8.07
CA ALA A 82 -16.79 -6.67 -8.30
C ALA A 82 -15.47 -7.40 -8.06
N LEU A 83 -14.38 -6.84 -8.59
CA LEU A 83 -13.01 -7.25 -8.33
C LEU A 83 -12.25 -6.13 -7.62
N ALA A 84 -11.42 -6.48 -6.63
CA ALA A 84 -10.40 -5.62 -6.05
C ALA A 84 -9.03 -6.30 -6.24
N ILE A 85 -8.16 -5.69 -7.03
CA ILE A 85 -6.96 -6.33 -7.56
C ILE A 85 -5.70 -5.56 -7.15
N ASN A 86 -4.84 -6.18 -6.36
CA ASN A 86 -3.46 -5.76 -6.21
C ASN A 86 -2.60 -6.60 -7.15
N LEU A 87 -2.14 -5.98 -8.22
CA LEU A 87 -1.44 -6.67 -9.31
C LEU A 87 -0.11 -7.27 -8.85
N VAL A 88 0.28 -8.40 -9.43
CA VAL A 88 1.66 -8.89 -9.37
C VAL A 88 2.52 -8.02 -10.28
N ASP A 89 2.17 -7.96 -11.56
CA ASP A 89 2.80 -7.11 -12.57
C ASP A 89 1.82 -5.98 -12.98
N PRO A 90 2.18 -4.69 -12.81
CA PRO A 90 1.35 -3.59 -13.29
C PRO A 90 0.94 -3.70 -14.76
N ALA A 91 1.81 -4.25 -15.62
CA ALA A 91 1.52 -4.44 -17.04
C ALA A 91 0.36 -5.42 -17.31
N ALA A 92 0.03 -6.30 -16.36
CA ALA A 92 -1.09 -7.22 -16.47
C ALA A 92 -2.47 -6.55 -16.26
N GLY A 93 -2.51 -5.27 -15.89
CA GLY A 93 -3.75 -4.54 -15.64
C GLY A 93 -4.74 -4.60 -16.79
N THR A 94 -4.27 -4.44 -18.05
CA THR A 94 -5.12 -4.54 -19.24
C THR A 94 -5.75 -5.93 -19.38
N THR A 95 -4.98 -7.00 -19.15
CA THR A 95 -5.50 -8.39 -19.19
C THR A 95 -6.60 -8.61 -18.17
N VAL A 96 -6.44 -8.10 -16.94
CA VAL A 96 -7.49 -8.19 -15.90
C VAL A 96 -8.73 -7.41 -16.31
N ILE A 97 -8.55 -6.21 -16.89
CA ILE A 97 -9.65 -5.37 -17.37
C ILE A 97 -10.40 -6.06 -18.50
N ASP A 98 -9.73 -6.67 -19.48
CA ASP A 98 -10.36 -7.39 -20.57
C ASP A 98 -11.25 -8.54 -20.07
N LYS A 99 -10.78 -9.30 -19.09
CA LYS A 99 -11.56 -10.36 -18.43
C LYS A 99 -12.79 -9.82 -17.69
N ALA A 100 -12.61 -8.76 -16.89
CA ALA A 100 -13.68 -8.13 -16.13
C ALA A 100 -14.74 -7.48 -17.02
N SER A 101 -14.31 -6.74 -18.05
CA SER A 101 -15.19 -6.05 -19.00
C SER A 101 -16.01 -7.02 -19.84
N GLY A 102 -15.43 -8.19 -20.21
CA GLY A 102 -16.14 -9.26 -20.92
C GLY A 102 -17.34 -9.84 -20.14
N GLN A 103 -17.41 -9.63 -18.83
CA GLN A 103 -18.52 -10.04 -17.97
C GLN A 103 -19.25 -8.87 -17.30
N ASP A 104 -18.95 -7.64 -17.74
CA ASP A 104 -19.49 -6.38 -17.20
C ASP A 104 -19.23 -6.17 -15.69
N VAL A 105 -18.16 -6.78 -15.14
CA VAL A 105 -17.80 -6.71 -13.73
C VAL A 105 -16.88 -5.51 -13.46
N PRO A 106 -17.21 -4.60 -12.52
CA PRO A 106 -16.32 -3.50 -12.15
C PRO A 106 -15.04 -3.99 -11.47
N VAL A 107 -13.95 -3.25 -11.65
CA VAL A 107 -12.64 -3.56 -11.07
C VAL A 107 -12.03 -2.34 -10.41
N ILE A 108 -11.54 -2.52 -9.18
CA ILE A 108 -10.71 -1.57 -8.46
C ILE A 108 -9.30 -2.15 -8.39
N PHE A 109 -8.33 -1.45 -8.96
CA PHE A 109 -6.92 -1.72 -8.70
C PHE A 109 -6.47 -0.95 -7.47
N PHE A 110 -5.58 -1.54 -6.69
CA PHE A 110 -5.05 -0.88 -5.51
C PHE A 110 -3.56 -1.16 -5.31
N ASN A 111 -2.85 -0.24 -4.67
CA ASN A 111 -1.41 -0.22 -4.44
C ASN A 111 -0.59 -0.18 -5.75
N LYS A 112 -0.49 -1.28 -6.53
CA LYS A 112 0.19 -1.28 -7.83
C LYS A 112 -0.71 -0.70 -8.92
N ASP A 113 -0.33 0.47 -9.45
CA ASP A 113 -1.08 1.22 -10.47
C ASP A 113 -0.89 0.57 -11.85
N PRO A 114 -1.97 0.16 -12.54
CA PRO A 114 -1.89 -0.38 -13.90
C PRO A 114 -1.62 0.69 -14.97
N GLY A 115 -1.64 1.95 -14.58
CA GLY A 115 -1.48 3.11 -15.46
C GLY A 115 -2.80 3.62 -16.06
N GLN A 116 -2.84 4.92 -16.34
CA GLN A 116 -4.03 5.63 -16.83
C GLN A 116 -4.61 4.98 -18.09
N LYS A 117 -3.75 4.56 -19.04
CA LYS A 117 -4.19 3.92 -20.29
C LYS A 117 -5.01 2.65 -20.04
N ALA A 118 -4.61 1.83 -19.05
CA ALA A 118 -5.36 0.64 -18.68
C ALA A 118 -6.70 1.02 -18.05
N ILE A 119 -6.70 1.95 -17.07
CA ILE A 119 -7.94 2.44 -16.44
C ILE A 119 -8.90 3.03 -17.47
N ASP A 120 -8.41 3.75 -18.48
CA ASP A 120 -9.24 4.39 -19.50
C ASP A 120 -9.88 3.40 -20.48
N SER A 121 -9.36 2.16 -20.58
CA SER A 121 -9.90 1.15 -21.48
C SER A 121 -11.26 0.59 -21.04
N TYR A 122 -11.66 0.78 -19.77
CA TYR A 122 -12.94 0.30 -19.23
C TYR A 122 -13.58 1.29 -18.30
N ALA A 123 -14.83 1.69 -18.57
CA ALA A 123 -15.56 2.71 -17.81
C ALA A 123 -15.77 2.34 -16.33
N LYS A 124 -15.75 1.04 -15.98
CA LYS A 124 -15.90 0.52 -14.62
C LYS A 124 -14.56 0.10 -13.98
N ALA A 125 -13.42 0.56 -14.53
CA ALA A 125 -12.10 0.37 -13.94
C ALA A 125 -11.68 1.61 -13.14
N TYR A 126 -11.18 1.39 -11.92
CA TYR A 126 -10.78 2.43 -10.97
C TYR A 126 -9.47 2.07 -10.30
N TYR A 127 -8.75 3.08 -9.81
CA TYR A 127 -7.59 2.91 -8.96
C TYR A 127 -7.80 3.60 -7.61
N ILE A 128 -7.44 2.92 -6.52
CA ILE A 128 -7.39 3.46 -5.17
C ILE A 128 -6.01 3.17 -4.59
N GLY A 129 -5.27 4.23 -4.29
CA GLY A 129 -3.91 4.10 -3.76
C GLY A 129 -3.35 5.47 -3.42
N THR A 130 -2.10 5.70 -3.78
CA THR A 130 -1.35 6.90 -3.43
C THR A 130 -0.65 7.48 -4.67
N ASP A 131 0.00 8.63 -4.52
CA ASP A 131 0.94 9.16 -5.52
C ASP A 131 2.37 8.78 -5.11
N PRO A 132 3.03 7.86 -5.82
CA PRO A 132 4.36 7.40 -5.46
C PRO A 132 5.40 8.52 -5.36
N VAL A 133 5.29 9.55 -6.19
CA VAL A 133 6.19 10.72 -6.19
C VAL A 133 6.16 11.42 -4.84
N GLN A 134 4.97 11.61 -4.28
CA GLN A 134 4.80 12.27 -2.98
C GLN A 134 5.58 11.57 -1.86
N SER A 135 5.65 10.23 -1.86
CA SER A 135 6.38 9.49 -0.84
C SER A 135 7.89 9.75 -0.88
N GLY A 136 8.47 9.82 -2.09
CA GLY A 136 9.88 10.14 -2.27
C GLY A 136 10.21 11.58 -1.85
N VAL A 137 9.35 12.53 -2.23
CA VAL A 137 9.47 13.96 -1.83
C VAL A 137 9.43 14.08 -0.31
N ILE A 138 8.43 13.49 0.36
CA ILE A 138 8.29 13.57 1.82
C ILE A 138 9.49 12.89 2.52
N GLN A 139 9.96 11.75 2.01
CA GLN A 139 11.15 11.10 2.57
C GLN A 139 12.38 12.00 2.43
N GLY A 140 12.55 12.67 1.29
CA GLY A 140 13.61 13.66 1.06
C GLY A 140 13.52 14.86 2.01
N ASP A 141 12.30 15.37 2.28
CA ASP A 141 12.05 16.42 3.26
C ASP A 141 12.49 16.02 4.67
N LEU A 142 12.10 14.80 5.11
CA LEU A 142 12.50 14.28 6.43
C LEU A 142 14.02 14.16 6.55
N ILE A 143 14.70 13.65 5.53
CA ILE A 143 16.16 13.51 5.51
C ILE A 143 16.82 14.89 5.52
N ALA A 144 16.36 15.83 4.69
CA ALA A 144 16.90 17.19 4.63
C ALA A 144 16.72 17.94 5.96
N LYS A 145 15.57 17.75 6.63
CA LYS A 145 15.31 18.28 7.98
C LYS A 145 16.33 17.73 8.98
N GLY A 146 16.50 16.40 9.00
CA GLY A 146 17.46 15.73 9.87
C GLY A 146 18.90 16.15 9.60
N TRP A 147 19.31 16.21 8.33
CA TRP A 147 20.65 16.65 7.92
C TRP A 147 21.00 18.04 8.43
N LYS A 148 20.04 18.98 8.37
CA LYS A 148 20.22 20.34 8.90
C LYS A 148 20.25 20.40 10.43
N ALA A 149 19.47 19.54 11.09
CA ALA A 149 19.37 19.49 12.55
C ALA A 149 20.56 18.78 13.21
N HIS A 150 21.23 17.89 12.48
CA HIS A 150 22.28 16.98 12.97
C HIS A 150 23.59 17.12 12.17
N PRO A 151 24.36 18.23 12.38
CA PRO A 151 25.65 18.40 11.68
C PRO A 151 26.65 17.28 11.87
N GLU A 152 26.48 16.49 12.93
CA GLU A 152 27.29 15.30 13.22
C GLU A 152 27.07 14.13 12.24
N TRP A 153 26.02 14.19 11.42
CA TRP A 153 25.81 13.20 10.36
C TRP A 153 26.80 13.36 9.21
N ASP A 154 27.30 14.56 8.96
CA ASP A 154 28.41 14.82 8.02
C ASP A 154 29.72 14.37 8.64
N LEU A 155 30.04 13.08 8.47
CA LEU A 155 31.15 12.41 9.12
C LEU A 155 32.51 12.94 8.69
N ASN A 156 32.64 13.30 7.41
CA ASN A 156 33.89 13.80 6.81
C ASN A 156 33.94 15.33 6.69
N LYS A 157 32.83 16.03 7.02
CA LYS A 157 32.67 17.50 7.02
C LYS A 157 32.89 18.12 5.64
N ASP A 158 32.49 17.43 4.56
CA ASP A 158 32.59 17.95 3.19
C ASP A 158 31.31 18.65 2.71
N GLY A 159 30.26 18.67 3.53
CA GLY A 159 28.97 19.31 3.23
C GLY A 159 28.14 18.55 2.20
N LYS A 160 28.43 17.25 1.98
CA LYS A 160 27.65 16.37 1.13
C LYS A 160 27.12 15.23 1.97
N LEU A 161 25.89 14.82 1.70
CA LEU A 161 25.29 13.63 2.28
C LEU A 161 25.68 12.41 1.47
N GLN A 162 26.56 11.56 2.04
CA GLN A 162 26.95 10.28 1.48
C GLN A 162 25.93 9.21 1.93
N PHE A 163 25.20 8.67 0.98
CA PHE A 163 24.12 7.71 1.30
C PHE A 163 24.23 6.38 0.59
N ALA A 164 23.63 5.35 1.20
CA ALA A 164 23.34 4.07 0.59
C ALA A 164 21.82 3.92 0.45
N LEU A 165 21.33 3.40 -0.69
CA LEU A 165 19.90 3.28 -0.98
C LEU A 165 19.49 1.83 -1.20
N ILE A 166 18.54 1.35 -0.40
CA ILE A 166 17.92 0.04 -0.55
C ILE A 166 16.63 0.19 -1.35
N LYS A 167 16.67 -0.30 -2.60
CA LYS A 167 15.56 -0.22 -3.54
C LYS A 167 14.59 -1.39 -3.34
N GLY A 168 13.30 -1.13 -3.58
CA GLY A 168 12.28 -2.16 -3.68
C GLY A 168 12.40 -3.01 -4.94
N GLU A 169 11.28 -3.49 -5.45
CA GLU A 169 11.22 -4.28 -6.69
C GLU A 169 11.48 -3.38 -7.91
N PRO A 170 12.50 -3.65 -8.73
CA PRO A 170 12.73 -2.90 -9.96
C PRO A 170 11.52 -2.94 -10.90
N GLY A 171 11.17 -1.80 -11.49
CA GLY A 171 9.98 -1.64 -12.33
C GLY A 171 8.69 -1.40 -11.55
N HIS A 172 8.67 -1.54 -10.25
CA HIS A 172 7.52 -1.18 -9.42
C HIS A 172 7.41 0.35 -9.35
N PRO A 173 6.24 0.95 -9.66
CA PRO A 173 6.09 2.42 -9.69
C PRO A 173 6.57 3.11 -8.41
N ASP A 174 6.24 2.55 -7.23
CA ASP A 174 6.67 3.10 -5.95
C ASP A 174 8.19 3.03 -5.77
N ALA A 175 8.83 1.91 -6.15
CA ALA A 175 10.27 1.75 -6.01
C ALA A 175 11.03 2.74 -6.89
N GLU A 176 10.58 2.91 -8.14
CA GLU A 176 11.19 3.87 -9.05
C GLU A 176 11.03 5.30 -8.55
N ALA A 177 9.80 5.69 -8.20
CA ALA A 177 9.51 7.04 -7.73
C ALA A 177 10.24 7.36 -6.41
N ARG A 178 10.18 6.49 -5.41
CA ARG A 178 10.87 6.70 -4.12
C ARG A 178 12.38 6.82 -4.30
N THR A 179 12.97 6.00 -5.19
CA THR A 179 14.40 6.03 -5.48
C THR A 179 14.84 7.33 -6.16
N GLU A 180 14.02 7.82 -7.09
CA GLU A 180 14.32 9.03 -7.86
C GLU A 180 14.03 10.31 -7.06
N TRP A 181 12.83 10.41 -6.50
CA TRP A 181 12.34 11.66 -5.94
C TRP A 181 12.91 12.00 -4.56
N VAL A 182 13.38 11.02 -3.79
CA VAL A 182 14.11 11.31 -2.55
C VAL A 182 15.39 12.09 -2.83
N VAL A 183 16.13 11.74 -3.88
CA VAL A 183 17.36 12.45 -4.26
C VAL A 183 17.04 13.84 -4.83
N LYS A 184 16.05 13.91 -5.74
CA LYS A 184 15.61 15.21 -6.31
C LYS A 184 15.18 16.19 -5.22
N GLU A 185 14.46 15.71 -4.21
CA GLU A 185 14.01 16.58 -3.11
C GLU A 185 15.17 17.04 -2.23
N LEU A 186 16.10 16.14 -1.92
CA LEU A 186 17.32 16.53 -1.19
C LEU A 186 18.07 17.64 -1.92
N GLU A 187 18.25 17.51 -3.24
CA GLU A 187 18.90 18.52 -4.07
C GLU A 187 18.08 19.83 -4.11
N ALA A 188 16.76 19.74 -4.24
CA ALA A 188 15.86 20.92 -4.20
C ALA A 188 15.93 21.65 -2.85
N LYS A 189 16.18 20.94 -1.73
CA LYS A 189 16.41 21.52 -0.40
C LYS A 189 17.84 22.05 -0.19
N GLY A 190 18.69 21.96 -1.21
CA GLY A 190 20.08 22.43 -1.19
C GLY A 190 21.04 21.46 -0.50
N VAL A 191 20.66 20.22 -0.28
CA VAL A 191 21.53 19.17 0.22
C VAL A 191 22.27 18.54 -0.95
N LYS A 192 23.60 18.73 -1.01
CA LYS A 192 24.44 18.02 -1.99
C LYS A 192 24.52 16.55 -1.61
N THR A 193 24.39 15.66 -2.59
CA THR A 193 24.34 14.22 -2.34
C THR A 193 25.45 13.46 -3.07
N GLU A 194 25.89 12.35 -2.48
CA GLU A 194 26.76 11.36 -3.11
C GLU A 194 26.23 9.97 -2.79
N ARG A 195 25.71 9.27 -3.80
CA ARG A 195 25.24 7.89 -3.61
C ARG A 195 26.42 6.91 -3.68
N LEU A 196 26.77 6.29 -2.54
CA LEU A 196 27.84 5.32 -2.44
C LEU A 196 27.41 3.93 -2.92
N TYR A 197 26.17 3.55 -2.61
CA TYR A 197 25.63 2.23 -2.93
C TYR A 197 24.14 2.32 -3.29
N MET A 198 23.69 1.38 -4.13
CA MET A 198 22.28 1.11 -4.37
C MET A 198 22.11 -0.35 -4.82
N ASP A 199 21.29 -1.11 -4.09
CA ASP A 199 20.90 -2.47 -4.44
C ASP A 199 19.42 -2.71 -4.19
N ALA A 200 18.85 -3.70 -4.90
CA ALA A 200 17.44 -4.06 -4.78
C ALA A 200 17.23 -5.22 -3.80
N ALA A 201 16.51 -4.96 -2.71
CA ALA A 201 16.12 -5.98 -1.74
C ALA A 201 14.70 -6.52 -1.93
N LEU A 202 13.97 -6.07 -2.96
CA LEU A 202 12.67 -6.62 -3.38
C LEU A 202 11.62 -6.62 -2.24
N TRP A 203 11.59 -5.58 -1.43
CA TRP A 203 10.72 -5.39 -0.25
C TRP A 203 11.02 -6.33 0.93
N ASP A 204 12.09 -7.14 0.85
CA ASP A 204 12.44 -8.20 1.79
C ASP A 204 13.45 -7.72 2.83
N ALA A 205 13.09 -7.88 4.12
CA ALA A 205 13.93 -7.44 5.24
C ALA A 205 15.25 -8.24 5.36
N ALA A 206 15.21 -9.55 5.08
CA ALA A 206 16.41 -10.39 5.19
C ALA A 206 17.42 -10.05 4.10
N LYS A 207 16.95 -9.87 2.85
CA LYS A 207 17.80 -9.39 1.75
C LYS A 207 18.39 -8.01 2.02
N ALA A 208 17.57 -7.09 2.56
CA ALA A 208 18.03 -5.76 2.94
C ALA A 208 19.10 -5.81 4.03
N LYS A 209 18.97 -6.71 5.01
CA LYS A 209 19.96 -6.96 6.04
C LYS A 209 21.29 -7.43 5.44
N ASP A 210 21.26 -8.43 4.55
CA ASP A 210 22.46 -8.97 3.90
C ASP A 210 23.17 -7.89 3.06
N ILE A 211 22.42 -7.11 2.29
CA ILE A 211 22.91 -5.98 1.51
C ILE A 211 23.57 -4.93 2.42
N ALA A 212 22.86 -4.48 3.44
CA ALA A 212 23.37 -3.48 4.37
C ALA A 212 24.61 -3.99 5.13
N GLN A 213 24.64 -5.27 5.51
CA GLN A 213 25.80 -5.88 6.15
C GLN A 213 27.03 -5.87 5.23
N ALA A 214 26.85 -6.18 3.95
CA ALA A 214 27.94 -6.11 2.97
C ALA A 214 28.48 -4.68 2.81
N TRP A 215 27.58 -3.68 2.72
CA TRP A 215 27.99 -2.27 2.62
C TRP A 215 28.72 -1.77 3.88
N LEU A 216 28.19 -2.12 5.06
CA LEU A 216 28.74 -1.68 6.35
C LEU A 216 30.05 -2.40 6.73
N SER A 217 30.40 -3.48 6.02
CA SER A 217 31.70 -4.17 6.13
C SER A 217 32.65 -3.82 4.97
N GLY A 218 32.16 -3.13 3.95
CA GLY A 218 32.87 -2.84 2.72
C GLY A 218 33.80 -1.62 2.80
N PRO A 219 34.47 -1.27 1.68
CA PRO A 219 35.47 -0.20 1.64
C PRO A 219 34.92 1.19 1.97
N ASN A 220 33.62 1.45 1.72
CA ASN A 220 32.98 2.73 2.05
C ASN A 220 32.21 2.71 3.38
N ALA A 221 32.37 1.68 4.20
CA ALA A 221 31.61 1.48 5.42
C ALA A 221 31.62 2.66 6.40
N ASN A 222 32.71 3.42 6.44
CA ASN A 222 32.88 4.60 7.30
C ASN A 222 32.51 5.91 6.60
N ARG A 223 32.05 5.84 5.34
CA ARG A 223 31.58 7.01 4.56
C ARG A 223 30.04 7.04 4.49
N ILE A 224 29.36 5.93 4.83
CA ILE A 224 27.89 5.90 4.79
C ILE A 224 27.36 6.71 5.95
N GLU A 225 26.69 7.79 5.65
CA GLU A 225 26.13 8.74 6.62
C GLU A 225 24.63 8.52 6.84
N VAL A 226 23.91 8.09 5.80
CA VAL A 226 22.47 7.80 5.84
C VAL A 226 22.18 6.54 5.03
N ILE A 227 21.28 5.70 5.53
CA ILE A 227 20.66 4.65 4.71
C ILE A 227 19.24 5.07 4.37
N ILE A 228 18.94 5.12 3.08
CA ILE A 228 17.61 5.41 2.54
C ILE A 228 16.99 4.09 2.09
N SER A 229 15.82 3.75 2.62
CA SER A 229 15.10 2.54 2.24
C SER A 229 13.77 2.87 1.59
N ASN A 230 13.43 2.17 0.51
CA ASN A 230 12.16 2.37 -0.16
C ASN A 230 10.95 1.91 0.68
N ASN A 231 11.14 1.06 1.71
CA ASN A 231 10.09 0.74 2.68
C ASN A 231 10.62 0.43 4.07
N ASP A 232 9.73 0.30 5.04
CA ASP A 232 10.06 0.04 6.44
C ASP A 232 10.60 -1.38 6.67
N SER A 233 10.09 -2.38 5.97
CA SER A 233 10.57 -3.76 6.11
C SER A 233 12.07 -3.87 5.79
N MET A 234 12.48 -3.27 4.70
CA MET A 234 13.89 -3.22 4.32
C MET A 234 14.71 -2.31 5.26
N ALA A 235 14.13 -1.19 5.72
CA ALA A 235 14.76 -0.33 6.72
C ALA A 235 15.05 -1.10 8.03
N MET A 236 14.11 -1.94 8.49
CA MET A 236 14.30 -2.80 9.66
C MET A 236 15.47 -3.79 9.47
N GLY A 237 15.58 -4.39 8.27
CA GLY A 237 16.74 -5.22 7.93
C GLY A 237 18.07 -4.46 8.01
N ALA A 238 18.10 -3.23 7.48
CA ALA A 238 19.27 -2.36 7.56
C ALA A 238 19.64 -1.98 9.01
N ILE A 239 18.63 -1.72 9.86
CA ILE A 239 18.84 -1.45 11.30
C ILE A 239 19.47 -2.66 11.99
N GLU A 240 19.00 -3.87 11.70
CA GLU A 240 19.58 -5.09 12.26
C GLU A 240 21.05 -5.26 11.84
N ALA A 241 21.38 -5.02 10.57
CA ALA A 241 22.74 -5.08 10.08
C ALA A 241 23.66 -4.03 10.75
N ALA A 242 23.16 -2.79 10.90
CA ALA A 242 23.90 -1.73 11.56
C ALA A 242 24.18 -2.07 13.03
N LYS A 243 23.17 -2.54 13.77
CA LYS A 243 23.31 -2.98 15.16
C LYS A 243 24.27 -4.13 15.34
N ALA A 244 24.24 -5.12 14.45
CA ALA A 244 25.16 -6.26 14.47
C ALA A 244 26.62 -5.84 14.32
N GLN A 245 26.88 -4.70 13.70
CA GLN A 245 28.21 -4.13 13.53
C GLN A 245 28.55 -2.99 14.49
N GLY A 246 27.69 -2.77 15.51
CA GLY A 246 27.87 -1.70 16.50
C GLY A 246 27.82 -0.29 15.89
N LYS A 247 27.22 -0.14 14.70
CA LYS A 247 27.07 1.16 14.02
C LYS A 247 25.71 1.77 14.35
N LYS A 248 25.73 3.08 14.58
CA LYS A 248 24.51 3.91 14.71
C LYS A 248 24.54 4.98 13.65
N LEU A 249 23.64 4.88 12.68
CA LEU A 249 23.50 5.85 11.60
C LEU A 249 22.00 6.06 11.32
N PRO A 250 21.59 7.24 10.84
CA PRO A 250 20.21 7.51 10.50
C PRO A 250 19.74 6.62 9.34
N ILE A 251 18.60 5.98 9.53
CA ILE A 251 17.95 5.13 8.56
C ILE A 251 16.53 5.63 8.39
N PHE A 252 16.06 5.75 7.15
CA PHE A 252 14.71 6.20 6.81
C PHE A 252 13.96 5.15 6.02
N GLY A 253 12.65 4.99 6.31
CA GLY A 253 11.77 4.07 5.64
C GLY A 253 10.56 4.75 4.99
N VAL A 254 9.61 3.94 4.56
CA VAL A 254 8.26 4.31 4.08
C VAL A 254 7.31 3.20 4.49
N ASP A 255 6.11 3.49 4.83
CA ASP A 255 4.88 2.78 5.15
C ASP A 255 4.33 3.13 6.53
N ALA A 256 5.18 3.56 7.48
CA ALA A 256 4.86 3.76 8.89
C ALA A 256 4.21 2.52 9.52
N LEU A 257 4.82 1.34 9.27
CA LEU A 257 4.38 0.09 9.91
C LEU A 257 4.40 0.23 11.44
N PRO A 258 3.51 -0.46 12.17
CA PRO A 258 3.49 -0.38 13.64
C PRO A 258 4.85 -0.65 14.30
N GLU A 259 5.60 -1.62 13.77
CA GLU A 259 6.94 -1.97 14.24
C GLU A 259 7.95 -0.84 13.95
N ALA A 260 7.86 -0.21 12.77
CA ALA A 260 8.71 0.90 12.37
C ALA A 260 8.45 2.15 13.25
N LEU A 261 7.19 2.45 13.59
CA LEU A 261 6.85 3.51 14.53
C LEU A 261 7.48 3.29 15.91
N GLN A 262 7.56 2.04 16.38
CA GLN A 262 8.28 1.72 17.63
C GLN A 262 9.79 1.94 17.49
N LEU A 263 10.37 1.72 16.30
CA LEU A 263 11.78 2.01 16.04
C LEU A 263 12.04 3.52 15.94
N VAL A 264 11.11 4.30 15.37
CA VAL A 264 11.16 5.77 15.44
C VAL A 264 11.14 6.23 16.89
N LYS A 265 10.23 5.69 17.72
CA LYS A 265 10.16 6.00 19.17
C LYS A 265 11.47 5.74 19.90
N LYS A 266 12.19 4.69 19.55
CA LYS A 266 13.48 4.30 20.15
C LYS A 266 14.67 5.08 19.59
N GLY A 267 14.49 5.81 18.48
CA GLY A 267 15.57 6.48 17.74
C GLY A 267 16.45 5.52 16.94
N ASP A 268 15.98 4.31 16.66
CA ASP A 268 16.62 3.33 15.79
C ASP A 268 16.31 3.58 14.30
N LEU A 269 15.12 4.12 14.01
CA LEU A 269 14.70 4.63 12.72
C LEU A 269 14.56 6.16 12.82
N ALA A 270 15.19 6.90 11.93
CA ALA A 270 15.18 8.37 11.99
C ALA A 270 13.86 8.98 11.52
N GLY A 271 13.16 8.29 10.63
CA GLY A 271 11.83 8.68 10.14
C GLY A 271 11.27 7.70 9.14
N THR A 272 9.98 7.81 8.90
CA THR A 272 9.25 7.03 7.88
C THR A 272 8.17 7.89 7.24
N VAL A 273 7.52 7.39 6.20
CA VAL A 273 6.42 8.08 5.52
C VAL A 273 5.19 7.19 5.58
N LEU A 274 4.12 7.64 6.22
CA LEU A 274 2.88 6.87 6.33
C LEU A 274 2.26 6.65 4.95
N ASN A 275 2.13 5.39 4.58
CA ASN A 275 1.29 4.87 3.52
C ASN A 275 0.06 4.24 4.20
N ASP A 276 -1.06 4.96 4.27
CA ASP A 276 -2.20 4.51 5.08
C ASP A 276 -3.00 3.39 4.39
N GLY A 277 -2.53 2.15 4.57
CA GLY A 277 -3.21 0.96 4.04
C GLY A 277 -4.61 0.73 4.65
N ALA A 278 -4.85 1.17 5.89
CA ALA A 278 -6.17 1.07 6.52
C ALA A 278 -7.16 2.05 5.88
N ALA A 279 -6.74 3.29 5.60
CA ALA A 279 -7.55 4.26 4.87
C ALA A 279 -7.83 3.80 3.43
N GLN A 280 -6.84 3.20 2.74
CA GLN A 280 -7.05 2.62 1.42
C GLN A 280 -8.09 1.48 1.47
N ALA A 281 -7.97 0.55 2.42
CA ALA A 281 -8.94 -0.53 2.62
C ALA A 281 -10.36 0.00 2.89
N LYS A 282 -10.48 1.03 3.74
CA LYS A 282 -11.73 1.71 4.02
C LYS A 282 -12.33 2.34 2.76
N ALA A 283 -11.52 3.01 1.95
CA ALA A 283 -11.97 3.62 0.70
C ALA A 283 -12.48 2.56 -0.29
N ILE A 284 -11.74 1.47 -0.48
CA ILE A 284 -12.15 0.35 -1.35
C ILE A 284 -13.53 -0.16 -0.92
N LEU A 285 -13.72 -0.49 0.36
CA LEU A 285 -14.98 -1.05 0.86
C LEU A 285 -16.14 -0.04 0.86
N ALA A 286 -15.85 1.25 1.00
CA ALA A 286 -16.88 2.29 0.94
C ALA A 286 -17.46 2.48 -0.47
N VAL A 287 -16.66 2.29 -1.53
CA VAL A 287 -17.10 2.52 -2.91
C VAL A 287 -17.68 1.27 -3.59
N LEU A 288 -17.39 0.07 -3.08
CA LEU A 288 -17.88 -1.18 -3.66
C LEU A 288 -19.40 -1.27 -3.81
N PRO A 289 -20.23 -0.87 -2.82
CA PRO A 289 -21.69 -0.90 -2.98
C PRO A 289 -22.18 -0.05 -4.16
N ASN A 290 -21.58 1.12 -4.38
CA ASN A 290 -21.94 2.00 -5.49
C ASN A 290 -21.59 1.36 -6.84
N LEU A 291 -20.38 0.79 -6.95
CA LEU A 291 -19.94 0.12 -8.16
C LEU A 291 -20.81 -1.08 -8.51
N ILE A 292 -21.16 -1.90 -7.51
CA ILE A 292 -22.05 -3.05 -7.68
C ILE A 292 -23.44 -2.62 -8.11
N ALA A 293 -23.94 -1.50 -7.57
CA ALA A 293 -25.24 -0.94 -7.91
C ALA A 293 -25.26 -0.14 -9.23
N GLY A 294 -24.12 0.04 -9.90
CA GLY A 294 -24.00 0.85 -11.11
C GLY A 294 -24.19 2.34 -10.89
N LYS A 295 -23.96 2.84 -9.68
CA LYS A 295 -24.04 4.26 -9.30
C LYS A 295 -22.70 4.96 -9.54
N ASP A 296 -22.70 6.30 -9.35
CA ASP A 296 -21.45 7.04 -9.27
C ASP A 296 -20.57 6.48 -8.12
N VAL A 297 -19.32 6.18 -8.42
CA VAL A 297 -18.39 5.53 -7.48
C VAL A 297 -18.24 6.29 -6.17
N ALA A 298 -18.29 7.63 -6.22
CA ALA A 298 -18.07 8.53 -5.09
C ALA A 298 -19.36 8.87 -4.32
N GLU A 299 -20.56 8.51 -4.84
CA GLU A 299 -21.85 8.92 -4.26
C GLU A 299 -21.95 8.58 -2.77
N GLY A 300 -22.06 9.61 -1.92
CA GLY A 300 -22.22 9.46 -0.47
C GLY A 300 -20.99 8.93 0.30
N THR A 301 -19.85 8.73 -0.35
CA THR A 301 -18.65 8.15 0.29
C THR A 301 -17.75 9.20 0.95
N GLY A 302 -17.84 10.44 0.53
CA GLY A 302 -16.92 11.52 0.95
C GLY A 302 -15.57 11.48 0.23
N TYR A 303 -15.37 10.58 -0.74
CA TYR A 303 -14.17 10.52 -1.57
C TYR A 303 -14.37 11.26 -2.89
N GLU A 304 -13.27 11.75 -3.47
CA GLU A 304 -13.25 12.40 -4.78
C GLU A 304 -12.34 11.63 -5.73
N PHE A 305 -12.89 11.21 -6.89
CA PHE A 305 -12.12 10.55 -7.94
C PHE A 305 -11.77 11.56 -9.03
N LYS A 306 -10.49 11.60 -9.42
CA LYS A 306 -10.01 12.35 -10.58
C LYS A 306 -9.56 11.37 -11.65
N GLN A 307 -10.18 11.42 -12.83
CA GLN A 307 -9.90 10.48 -13.93
C GLN A 307 -9.96 9.00 -13.46
N ARG A 308 -10.93 8.65 -12.58
CA ARG A 308 -11.12 7.34 -11.95
C ARG A 308 -10.02 6.89 -11.00
N TYR A 309 -9.17 7.82 -10.54
CA TYR A 309 -8.18 7.64 -9.49
C TYR A 309 -8.62 8.29 -8.18
N LEU A 310 -8.53 7.56 -7.10
CA LEU A 310 -8.51 8.09 -5.74
C LEU A 310 -7.10 7.95 -5.19
N ARG A 311 -6.45 9.06 -4.93
CA ARG A 311 -5.11 9.10 -4.35
C ARG A 311 -5.16 9.64 -2.93
N LEU A 312 -4.86 8.78 -1.96
CA LEU A 312 -4.75 9.16 -0.56
C LEU A 312 -3.37 9.78 -0.28
N PRO A 313 -3.29 10.76 0.63
CA PRO A 313 -2.03 11.44 0.88
C PRO A 313 -1.06 10.55 1.66
N TYR A 314 0.23 10.76 1.42
CA TYR A 314 1.30 10.33 2.31
C TYR A 314 1.53 11.36 3.42
N ILE A 315 2.04 10.93 4.58
CA ILE A 315 2.37 11.80 5.72
C ILE A 315 3.75 11.44 6.24
N GLY A 316 4.65 12.41 6.36
CA GLY A 316 5.96 12.20 6.98
C GLY A 316 5.83 12.00 8.49
N VAL A 317 6.58 11.02 9.03
CA VAL A 317 6.57 10.69 10.45
C VAL A 317 8.00 10.66 10.97
N ASP A 318 8.27 11.49 11.97
CA ASP A 318 9.52 11.53 12.72
C ASP A 318 9.22 11.66 14.23
N GLN A 319 10.23 11.89 15.04
CA GLN A 319 10.08 12.05 16.49
C GLN A 319 9.12 13.19 16.88
N ASP A 320 9.05 14.25 16.08
CA ASP A 320 8.29 15.45 16.43
C ASP A 320 6.77 15.23 16.39
N ASN A 321 6.29 14.39 15.45
CA ASN A 321 4.85 14.14 15.27
C ASN A 321 4.44 12.69 15.55
N LEU A 322 5.37 11.84 15.96
CA LEU A 322 5.12 10.41 16.21
C LEU A 322 3.92 10.15 17.13
N GLY A 323 3.66 11.03 18.09
CA GLY A 323 2.55 10.90 19.03
C GLY A 323 1.17 10.79 18.38
N GLU A 324 1.00 11.33 17.17
CA GLU A 324 -0.25 11.28 16.39
C GLU A 324 -0.52 9.89 15.80
N PHE A 325 0.51 9.06 15.66
CA PHE A 325 0.48 7.77 14.97
C PHE A 325 0.64 6.56 15.91
N LEU A 326 1.04 6.79 17.17
CA LEU A 326 1.09 5.74 18.18
C LEU A 326 -0.30 5.54 18.80
N LYS A 327 -0.91 4.40 18.53
CA LYS A 327 -2.17 3.96 19.14
C LYS A 327 -1.91 3.05 20.34
#